data_fb061a6d4f949293d5eefb6ecc900419
#
_entry.id   fb061a6d4f949293d5eefb6ecc900419
#
_cell.length_a   1.000
_cell.length_b   1.000
_cell.length_c   1.000
_cell.angle_alpha   90.00
_cell.angle_beta   90.00
_cell.angle_gamma   90.00
#
_symmetry.space_group_name_H-M   'P 1'
#
loop_
_entity.id
_entity.type
_entity.pdbx_description
1 polymer ?
#
loop_
_entity_poly.entity_id
_entity_poly.type
_entity_poly.pdbx_seq_one_letter_code
_entity_poly.pdbx_strand_id
1 'polypeptide(L)'
;MLVVTTPTVEGTPIKRYIGMVSGETFAGVNVFKDFGASLSNMFGGRASQYEEEIGNAAATAVNELCARAQAMGANAVVGVKVDYFTAGSDNGMLAAIATGTAVIL
;
A
#
# COMPACT_ATOMS: atom_id res chain seq x y z
N MET A 1 11.95 4.77 -9.53
CA MET A 1 12.08 3.34 -9.22
C MET A 1 10.94 2.58 -9.87
N LEU A 2 11.22 1.47 -10.51
CA LEU A 2 10.20 0.61 -11.10
C LEU A 2 9.56 -0.25 -10.02
N VAL A 3 8.22 -0.24 -9.97
CA VAL A 3 7.44 -1.02 -9.01
C VAL A 3 6.42 -1.82 -9.80
N VAL A 4 6.48 -3.14 -9.72
CA VAL A 4 5.59 -4.02 -10.50
C VAL A 4 5.03 -5.13 -9.62
N THR A 5 3.86 -5.62 -10.00
CA THR A 5 3.21 -6.75 -9.31
C THR A 5 3.67 -8.09 -9.87
N THR A 6 4.35 -8.09 -11.02
CA THR A 6 4.88 -9.30 -11.62
C THR A 6 6.15 -9.76 -10.88
N PRO A 7 6.47 -11.06 -10.92
CA PRO A 7 7.68 -11.56 -10.25
C PRO A 7 8.99 -11.22 -10.98
N THR A 8 8.87 -10.83 -12.25
CA THR A 8 10.01 -10.48 -13.08
C THR A 8 9.66 -9.30 -13.96
N VAL A 9 10.66 -8.70 -14.59
CA VAL A 9 10.48 -7.61 -15.56
C VAL A 9 10.92 -8.16 -16.93
N GLU A 10 9.97 -8.26 -17.83
CA GLU A 10 10.24 -8.77 -19.17
C GLU A 10 11.24 -7.88 -19.89
N GLY A 11 12.26 -8.49 -20.49
CA GLY A 11 13.30 -7.77 -21.21
C GLY A 11 14.41 -7.20 -20.34
N THR A 12 14.27 -7.25 -19.02
CA THR A 12 15.29 -6.73 -18.10
C THR A 12 15.50 -7.75 -16.97
N PRO A 13 16.40 -8.72 -17.17
CA PRO A 13 16.62 -9.74 -16.15
C PRO A 13 17.09 -9.16 -14.83
N ILE A 14 16.62 -9.76 -13.75
CA ILE A 14 17.03 -9.38 -12.40
C ILE A 14 18.47 -9.81 -12.19
N LYS A 15 19.34 -8.84 -11.88
CA LYS A 15 20.76 -9.11 -11.63
C LYS A 15 21.00 -9.60 -10.21
N ARG A 16 20.22 -9.09 -9.26
CA ARG A 16 20.41 -9.42 -7.85
C ARG A 16 19.11 -9.25 -7.09
N TYR A 17 18.82 -10.21 -6.23
CA TYR A 17 17.73 -10.10 -5.25
C TYR A 17 18.32 -9.60 -3.94
N ILE A 18 17.83 -8.46 -3.46
CA ILE A 18 18.30 -7.88 -2.21
C ILE A 18 17.55 -8.48 -1.03
N GLY A 19 16.22 -8.54 -1.14
CA GLY A 19 15.41 -9.13 -0.09
C GLY A 19 14.00 -8.56 -0.05
N MET A 20 13.26 -9.03 0.93
CA MET A 20 11.89 -8.62 1.15
C MET A 20 11.86 -7.19 1.67
N VAL A 21 10.88 -6.41 1.18
CA VAL A 21 10.67 -5.04 1.62
C VAL A 21 9.19 -4.82 1.82
N SER A 22 8.86 -3.95 2.76
CA SER A 22 7.48 -3.58 3.05
C SER A 22 7.37 -2.09 3.27
N GLY A 23 6.13 -1.61 3.16
CA GLY A 23 5.77 -0.26 3.54
C GLY A 23 4.37 -0.30 4.11
N GLU A 24 4.09 0.50 5.11
CA GLU A 24 2.78 0.50 5.74
C GLU A 24 2.31 1.91 6.05
N THR A 25 1.00 2.03 6.18
CA THR A 25 0.38 3.26 6.66
C THR A 25 -0.88 2.95 7.43
N PHE A 26 -1.28 3.86 8.29
CA PHE A 26 -2.51 3.78 9.07
C PHE A 26 -3.31 5.04 8.87
N ALA A 27 -4.62 4.89 8.59
CA ALA A 27 -5.55 6.00 8.63
C ALA A 27 -6.07 6.14 10.05
N GLY A 28 -6.13 7.37 10.54
CA GLY A 28 -6.53 7.63 11.91
C GLY A 28 -7.98 7.26 12.20
N VAL A 29 -8.25 6.97 13.46
CA VAL A 29 -9.56 6.54 13.95
C VAL A 29 -10.66 7.52 13.55
N ASN A 30 -10.41 8.81 13.67
CA ASN A 30 -11.44 9.82 13.38
C ASN A 30 -11.82 9.84 11.91
N VAL A 31 -10.84 9.71 11.04
CA VAL A 31 -11.07 9.66 9.58
C VAL A 31 -11.96 8.47 9.24
N PHE A 32 -11.64 7.30 9.79
CA PHE A 32 -12.38 6.08 9.52
C PHE A 32 -13.82 6.16 10.06
N LYS A 33 -13.99 6.70 11.27
CA LYS A 33 -15.32 6.89 11.86
C LYS A 33 -16.17 7.87 11.06
N ASP A 34 -15.57 8.96 10.60
CA ASP A 34 -16.26 9.93 9.77
C ASP A 34 -16.73 9.31 8.46
N PHE A 35 -15.91 8.46 7.87
CA PHE A 35 -16.31 7.70 6.69
C PHE A 35 -17.45 6.76 6.99
N GLY A 36 -17.41 6.04 8.10
CA GLY A 36 -18.48 5.15 8.52
C GLY A 36 -19.80 5.90 8.66
N ALA A 37 -19.76 7.06 9.30
CA ALA A 37 -20.94 7.91 9.45
C ALA A 37 -21.44 8.41 8.10
N SER A 38 -20.53 8.87 7.24
CA SER A 38 -20.87 9.33 5.89
C SER A 38 -21.52 8.23 5.07
N LEU A 39 -20.98 7.01 5.16
CA LEU A 39 -21.55 5.86 4.45
C LEU A 39 -22.97 5.55 4.92
N SER A 40 -23.21 5.64 6.22
CA SER A 40 -24.57 5.44 6.77
C SER A 40 -25.55 6.45 6.24
N ASN A 41 -25.10 7.68 6.04
CA ASN A 41 -25.94 8.79 5.58
C ASN A 41 -26.09 8.83 4.06
N MET A 42 -25.15 8.24 3.34
CA MET A 42 -25.16 8.23 1.88
C MET A 42 -25.89 7.02 1.32
N PHE A 43 -27.01 6.72 1.87
CA PHE A 43 -27.81 5.54 1.55
C PHE A 43 -27.82 5.26 0.03
N GLY A 44 -27.26 4.11 -0.36
CA GLY A 44 -27.22 3.68 -1.75
C GLY A 44 -26.23 4.45 -2.62
N GLY A 45 -25.52 5.42 -2.06
CA GLY A 45 -24.58 6.23 -2.79
C GLY A 45 -23.19 5.62 -2.84
N ARG A 46 -22.39 6.15 -3.75
CA ARG A 46 -20.98 5.81 -3.82
C ARG A 46 -20.24 6.34 -2.61
N ALA A 47 -19.36 5.52 -2.08
CA ALA A 47 -18.45 5.90 -1.02
C ALA A 47 -17.17 6.49 -1.61
N SER A 48 -17.29 7.56 -2.39
CA SER A 48 -16.15 8.13 -3.10
C SER A 48 -15.03 8.60 -2.17
N GLN A 49 -15.37 9.16 -1.02
CA GLN A 49 -14.37 9.55 -0.04
C GLN A 49 -13.64 8.34 0.54
N TYR A 50 -14.38 7.27 0.80
CA TYR A 50 -13.80 6.03 1.28
C TYR A 50 -12.86 5.41 0.25
N GLU A 51 -13.29 5.37 -1.01
CA GLU A 51 -12.47 4.89 -2.11
C GLU A 51 -11.19 5.72 -2.26
N GLU A 52 -11.30 7.03 -2.11
CA GLU A 52 -10.15 7.93 -2.18
C GLU A 52 -9.17 7.66 -1.05
N GLU A 53 -9.66 7.47 0.18
CA GLU A 53 -8.79 7.17 1.31
C GLU A 53 -8.10 5.82 1.18
N ILE A 54 -8.79 4.81 0.67
CA ILE A 54 -8.18 3.52 0.41
C ILE A 54 -7.07 3.67 -0.63
N GLY A 55 -7.34 4.41 -1.70
CA GLY A 55 -6.34 4.70 -2.73
C GLY A 55 -5.14 5.46 -2.19
N ASN A 56 -5.39 6.46 -1.33
CA ASN A 56 -4.32 7.23 -0.70
C ASN A 56 -3.50 6.37 0.25
N ALA A 57 -4.15 5.49 1.01
CA ALA A 57 -3.45 4.57 1.90
C ALA A 57 -2.55 3.62 1.10
N ALA A 58 -3.03 3.08 0.00
CA ALA A 58 -2.24 2.24 -0.88
C ALA A 58 -1.04 2.98 -1.43
N ALA A 59 -1.24 4.20 -1.93
CA ALA A 59 -0.16 5.02 -2.49
C ALA A 59 0.89 5.33 -1.43
N THR A 60 0.46 5.67 -0.22
CA THR A 60 1.38 5.97 0.89
C THR A 60 2.19 4.73 1.27
N ALA A 61 1.55 3.57 1.37
CA ALA A 61 2.23 2.31 1.69
C ALA A 61 3.26 1.96 0.62
N VAL A 62 2.92 2.12 -0.66
CA VAL A 62 3.84 1.86 -1.77
C VAL A 62 4.99 2.85 -1.78
N ASN A 63 4.73 4.13 -1.51
CA ASN A 63 5.80 5.13 -1.42
C ASN A 63 6.79 4.82 -0.30
N GLU A 64 6.29 4.36 0.84
CA GLU A 64 7.14 3.94 1.95
C GLU A 64 7.97 2.71 1.58
N LEU A 65 7.36 1.73 0.93
CA LEU A 65 8.05 0.55 0.40
C LEU A 65 9.18 0.96 -0.54
N CYS A 66 8.93 1.88 -1.44
CA CYS A 66 9.93 2.37 -2.40
C CYS A 66 11.10 3.07 -1.68
N ALA A 67 10.79 3.90 -0.70
CA ALA A 67 11.82 4.60 0.06
C ALA A 67 12.74 3.61 0.78
N ARG A 68 12.16 2.58 1.38
CA ARG A 68 12.94 1.53 2.06
C ARG A 68 13.76 0.70 1.07
N ALA A 69 13.18 0.35 -0.06
CA ALA A 69 13.89 -0.38 -1.11
C ALA A 69 15.09 0.41 -1.62
N GLN A 70 14.88 1.70 -1.85
CA GLN A 70 15.94 2.59 -2.31
C GLN A 70 17.09 2.66 -1.28
N ALA A 71 16.74 2.73 -0.01
CA ALA A 71 17.72 2.72 1.08
C ALA A 71 18.52 1.40 1.13
N MET A 72 17.93 0.31 0.65
CA MET A 72 18.61 -0.99 0.54
C MET A 72 19.53 -1.08 -0.69
N GLY A 73 19.50 -0.09 -1.55
CA GLY A 73 20.29 -0.08 -2.79
C GLY A 73 19.57 -0.66 -4.00
N ALA A 74 18.27 -0.90 -3.90
CA ALA A 74 17.47 -1.43 -5.00
C ALA A 74 17.15 -0.35 -6.04
N ASN A 75 16.95 -0.78 -7.29
CA ASN A 75 16.42 0.09 -8.33
C ASN A 75 15.03 -0.35 -8.83
N ALA A 76 14.51 -1.43 -8.27
CA ALA A 76 13.16 -1.90 -8.58
C ALA A 76 12.60 -2.74 -7.44
N VAL A 77 11.28 -2.85 -7.40
CA VAL A 77 10.57 -3.76 -6.50
C VAL A 77 9.62 -4.59 -7.35
N VAL A 78 9.73 -5.91 -7.23
CA VAL A 78 8.88 -6.85 -7.97
C VAL A 78 7.97 -7.61 -7.02
N GLY A 79 6.93 -8.23 -7.56
CA GLY A 79 5.98 -9.02 -6.78
C GLY A 79 5.24 -8.20 -5.73
N VAL A 80 4.95 -6.93 -6.04
CA VAL A 80 4.32 -6.04 -5.06
C VAL A 80 2.86 -6.42 -4.88
N LYS A 81 2.44 -6.45 -3.62
CA LYS A 81 1.07 -6.69 -3.24
C LYS A 81 0.70 -5.71 -2.13
N VAL A 82 -0.53 -5.21 -2.17
CA VAL A 82 -1.06 -4.32 -1.13
C VAL A 82 -2.22 -5.02 -0.45
N ASP A 83 -2.15 -5.12 0.86
CA ASP A 83 -3.21 -5.67 1.69
C ASP A 83 -3.79 -4.58 2.58
N TYR A 84 -5.06 -4.71 2.91
CA TYR A 84 -5.77 -3.79 3.79
C TYR A 84 -6.34 -4.56 4.96
N PHE A 85 -6.35 -3.92 6.12
CA PHE A 85 -7.05 -4.47 7.26
C PHE A 85 -7.47 -3.35 8.20
N THR A 86 -8.42 -3.66 9.07
CA THR A 86 -8.85 -2.74 10.12
C THR A 86 -8.21 -3.15 11.43
N ALA A 87 -7.92 -2.18 12.27
CA ALA A 87 -7.29 -2.40 13.56
C ALA A 87 -7.95 -1.52 14.62
N GLY A 88 -7.70 -1.83 15.87
CA GLY A 88 -8.26 -1.09 16.99
C GLY A 88 -9.50 -1.77 17.55
N SER A 89 -9.89 -1.38 18.78
CA SER A 89 -10.99 -2.01 19.51
C SER A 89 -12.34 -1.89 18.80
N ASP A 90 -12.50 -0.85 18.00
CA ASP A 90 -13.75 -0.58 17.29
C ASP A 90 -13.58 -0.64 15.77
N ASN A 91 -12.54 -1.31 15.29
CA ASN A 91 -12.17 -1.28 13.86
C ASN A 91 -12.02 0.17 13.37
N GLY A 92 -11.55 1.07 14.25
CA GLY A 92 -11.45 2.49 13.96
C GLY A 92 -10.22 2.91 13.18
N MET A 93 -9.35 1.98 12.81
CA MET A 93 -8.15 2.26 12.02
C MET A 93 -8.16 1.40 10.76
N LEU A 94 -7.86 2.05 9.65
CA LEU A 94 -7.62 1.36 8.39
C LEU A 94 -6.10 1.30 8.20
N ALA A 95 -5.58 0.14 7.91
CA ALA A 95 -4.17 -0.06 7.62
C ALA A 95 -3.99 -0.57 6.19
N ALA A 96 -2.94 -0.13 5.54
CA ALA A 96 -2.51 -0.68 4.26
C ALA A 96 -1.05 -1.10 4.39
N ILE A 97 -0.73 -2.29 3.89
CA ILE A 97 0.62 -2.82 3.90
C ILE A 97 0.97 -3.23 2.48
N ALA A 98 2.05 -2.67 1.96
CA ALA A 98 2.63 -3.08 0.69
C ALA A 98 3.84 -3.96 0.97
N THR A 99 3.95 -5.07 0.25
CA THR A 99 5.08 -5.97 0.36
C THR A 99 5.62 -6.29 -1.03
N GLY A 100 6.88 -6.63 -1.11
CA GLY A 100 7.50 -6.99 -2.38
C GLY A 100 8.94 -7.43 -2.18
N THR A 101 9.64 -7.63 -3.29
CA THR A 101 11.06 -8.01 -3.27
C THR A 101 11.88 -6.89 -3.91
N ALA A 102 12.80 -6.35 -3.14
CA ALA A 102 13.74 -5.35 -3.62
C ALA A 102 14.81 -6.04 -4.47
N VAL A 103 15.05 -5.51 -5.66
CA VAL A 103 15.97 -6.11 -6.62
C VAL A 103 16.82 -5.04 -7.31
N ILE A 104 17.88 -5.51 -7.94
CA ILE A 104 18.67 -4.72 -8.88
C ILE A 104 18.46 -5.30 -10.26
N LEU A 105 17.98 -4.45 -11.15
CA LEU A 105 17.84 -4.79 -12.55
C LEU A 105 19.11 -4.46 -13.33
#